data_a1ace94762927ffeb053845a8c557531
#
_entry.id   a1ace94762927ffeb053845a8c557531
#
_cell.length_a   1.000
_cell.length_b   1.000
_cell.length_c   1.000
_cell.angle_alpha   90.00
_cell.angle_beta   90.00
_cell.angle_gamma   90.00
#
_symmetry.space_group_name_H-M   'P 1'
#
loop_
_entity.id
_entity.type
_entity.pdbx_description
1 polymer ?
#
loop_
_entity_poly.entity_id
_entity_poly.type
_entity_poly.pdbx_seq_one_letter_code
_entity_poly.pdbx_strand_id
1 'polypeptide(L)'
;MVNRERLTKLMAHEESRFLALHPKSGEAFKNAQKVMPGGVPMSWMAKWPGAYPIFVDTAQGAKFVDLDGNSYIDFCLGDTGSMTGHSPAPTVKAIAAQMERGITAMLPTEDAAIVSKELAQRFGLPLWQFTVSATDANRHAIRYCRMITGKSKVIVIDRCYHGSVDETFATLDETGNTVAREGNIGAPVSLSETTRVVEFNNLAAMESALKHSDVAAILMEPAMTNVGIVLPESGYL
;
A
#
# COMPACT_ATOMS: atom_id res chain seq x y z
N MET A 1 -9.10 33.74 6.00
CA MET A 1 -9.87 33.15 4.87
C MET A 1 -8.95 33.00 3.65
N VAL A 2 -9.04 31.89 2.93
CA VAL A 2 -8.26 31.67 1.69
C VAL A 2 -8.83 32.56 0.58
N ASN A 3 -7.96 33.32 -0.10
CA ASN A 3 -8.36 34.11 -1.26
C ASN A 3 -8.49 33.18 -2.48
N ARG A 4 -9.73 32.83 -2.82
CA ARG A 4 -10.05 31.87 -3.89
C ARG A 4 -9.62 32.37 -5.28
N GLU A 5 -9.73 33.65 -5.57
CA GLU A 5 -9.30 34.21 -6.86
C GLU A 5 -7.78 34.09 -7.05
N ARG A 6 -7.01 34.42 -6.01
CA ARG A 6 -5.56 34.25 -6.02
C ARG A 6 -5.18 32.77 -6.18
N LEU A 7 -5.88 31.85 -5.49
CA LEU A 7 -5.66 30.42 -5.61
C LEU A 7 -5.89 29.93 -7.04
N THR A 8 -6.98 30.32 -7.68
CA THR A 8 -7.28 29.96 -9.07
C THR A 8 -6.18 30.43 -10.03
N LYS A 9 -5.70 31.68 -9.87
CA LYS A 9 -4.59 32.21 -10.70
C LYS A 9 -3.28 31.44 -10.49
N LEU A 10 -2.96 31.08 -9.24
CA LEU A 10 -1.78 30.29 -8.93
C LEU A 10 -1.88 28.88 -9.50
N MET A 11 -3.03 28.22 -9.38
CA MET A 11 -3.25 26.90 -9.97
C MET A 11 -3.08 26.89 -11.48
N ALA A 12 -3.66 27.86 -12.19
CA ALA A 12 -3.51 27.99 -13.64
C ALA A 12 -2.04 28.25 -14.04
N HIS A 13 -1.31 29.02 -13.25
CA HIS A 13 0.11 29.25 -13.47
C HIS A 13 0.94 27.95 -13.29
N GLU A 14 0.71 27.21 -12.20
CA GLU A 14 1.44 25.96 -11.92
C GLU A 14 1.07 24.87 -12.93
N GLU A 15 -0.16 24.79 -13.39
CA GLU A 15 -0.58 23.87 -14.45
C GLU A 15 0.15 24.17 -15.77
N SER A 16 0.19 25.43 -16.18
CA SER A 16 0.94 25.85 -17.37
C SER A 16 2.44 25.51 -17.26
N ARG A 17 3.01 25.76 -16.09
CA ARG A 17 4.41 25.43 -15.80
C ARG A 17 4.65 23.92 -15.83
N PHE A 18 3.75 23.13 -15.23
CA PHE A 18 3.83 21.66 -15.25
C PHE A 18 3.86 21.14 -16.70
N LEU A 19 2.91 21.58 -17.52
CA LEU A 19 2.85 21.16 -18.94
C LEU A 19 4.11 21.53 -19.73
N ALA A 20 4.68 22.70 -19.47
CA ALA A 20 5.92 23.14 -20.13
C ALA A 20 7.15 22.33 -19.70
N LEU A 21 7.20 21.87 -18.47
CA LEU A 21 8.33 21.11 -17.90
C LEU A 21 8.27 19.61 -18.16
N HIS A 22 7.09 19.04 -18.53
CA HIS A 22 6.90 17.60 -18.64
C HIS A 22 6.30 17.13 -19.97
N PRO A 23 6.76 17.66 -21.14
CA PRO A 23 6.19 17.29 -22.44
C PRO A 23 6.36 15.81 -22.78
N LYS A 24 7.49 15.18 -22.44
CA LYS A 24 7.75 13.75 -22.71
C LYS A 24 6.87 12.86 -21.83
N SER A 25 6.71 13.20 -20.55
CA SER A 25 5.76 12.51 -19.67
C SER A 25 4.34 12.61 -20.20
N GLY A 26 3.93 13.75 -20.75
CA GLY A 26 2.63 13.93 -21.39
C GLY A 26 2.45 13.06 -22.65
N GLU A 27 3.48 12.90 -23.46
CA GLU A 27 3.46 12.01 -24.63
C GLU A 27 3.40 10.54 -24.19
N ALA A 28 4.23 10.15 -23.22
CA ALA A 28 4.22 8.80 -22.65
C ALA A 28 2.83 8.45 -22.09
N PHE A 29 2.19 9.37 -21.35
CA PHE A 29 0.84 9.18 -20.84
C PHE A 29 -0.21 8.98 -21.95
N LYS A 30 -0.19 9.81 -23.01
CA LYS A 30 -1.09 9.64 -24.18
C LYS A 30 -0.91 8.27 -24.84
N ASN A 31 0.34 7.78 -24.92
CA ASN A 31 0.61 6.45 -25.46
C ASN A 31 0.14 5.34 -24.52
N ALA A 32 0.36 5.51 -23.24
CA ALA A 32 -0.09 4.57 -22.19
C ALA A 32 -1.64 4.43 -22.17
N GLN A 33 -2.38 5.52 -22.38
CA GLN A 33 -3.85 5.48 -22.44
C GLN A 33 -4.42 4.59 -23.57
N LYS A 34 -3.64 4.31 -24.59
CA LYS A 34 -4.07 3.42 -25.69
C LYS A 34 -4.11 1.94 -25.29
N VAL A 35 -3.39 1.57 -24.24
CA VAL A 35 -3.16 0.16 -23.86
C VAL A 35 -3.37 -0.13 -22.37
N MET A 36 -3.53 0.91 -21.55
CA MET A 36 -3.76 0.78 -20.11
C MET A 36 -4.97 1.63 -19.66
N PRO A 37 -5.90 1.07 -18.90
CA PRO A 37 -6.98 1.84 -18.29
C PRO A 37 -6.44 3.00 -17.46
N GLY A 38 -6.92 4.24 -17.75
CA GLY A 38 -6.42 5.45 -17.08
C GLY A 38 -4.98 5.85 -17.43
N GLY A 39 -4.31 5.18 -18.39
CA GLY A 39 -2.93 5.49 -18.81
C GLY A 39 -1.84 5.15 -17.77
N VAL A 40 -2.17 4.31 -16.79
CA VAL A 40 -1.28 3.96 -15.67
C VAL A 40 -1.34 2.47 -15.36
N PRO A 41 -0.25 1.86 -14.83
CA PRO A 41 -0.23 0.43 -14.54
C PRO A 41 -1.12 0.02 -13.35
N MET A 42 -1.38 0.94 -12.42
CA MET A 42 -2.28 0.71 -11.27
C MET A 42 -3.28 1.85 -11.16
N SER A 43 -4.55 1.52 -10.96
CA SER A 43 -5.68 2.48 -11.01
C SER A 43 -5.52 3.69 -10.08
N TRP A 44 -4.92 3.52 -8.91
CA TRP A 44 -4.69 4.61 -7.96
C TRP A 44 -3.71 5.68 -8.47
N MET A 45 -2.78 5.31 -9.36
CA MET A 45 -1.83 6.25 -9.98
C MET A 45 -2.52 7.26 -10.91
N ALA A 46 -3.75 6.98 -11.35
CA ALA A 46 -4.55 7.95 -12.11
C ALA A 46 -5.03 9.14 -11.27
N LYS A 47 -4.99 9.04 -9.93
CA LYS A 47 -5.34 10.12 -9.01
C LYS A 47 -4.19 11.14 -8.85
N TRP A 48 -3.57 11.52 -9.95
CA TRP A 48 -2.52 12.53 -9.98
C TRP A 48 -3.14 13.94 -9.87
N PRO A 49 -2.54 14.86 -9.08
CA PRO A 49 -3.09 16.20 -8.90
C PRO A 49 -2.86 17.14 -10.10
N GLY A 50 -2.03 16.77 -11.07
CA GLY A 50 -1.77 17.51 -12.30
C GLY A 50 -2.50 16.93 -13.51
N ALA A 51 -2.19 17.43 -14.70
CA ALA A 51 -2.82 17.00 -15.96
C ALA A 51 -2.56 15.52 -16.29
N TYR A 52 -1.40 14.97 -15.86
CA TYR A 52 -0.98 13.58 -16.01
C TYR A 52 0.16 13.28 -15.02
N PRO A 53 0.39 12.00 -14.65
CA PRO A 53 1.54 11.64 -13.82
C PRO A 53 2.85 11.83 -14.58
N ILE A 54 3.93 12.19 -13.86
CA ILE A 54 5.28 12.17 -14.39
C ILE A 54 5.74 10.72 -14.56
N PHE A 55 6.56 10.47 -15.57
CA PHE A 55 7.13 9.15 -15.85
C PHE A 55 8.60 9.15 -15.45
N VAL A 56 8.98 8.20 -14.60
CA VAL A 56 10.34 8.06 -14.09
C VAL A 56 11.24 7.43 -15.17
N ASP A 57 12.44 8.01 -15.35
CA ASP A 57 13.52 7.46 -16.18
C ASP A 57 14.52 6.68 -15.31
N THR A 58 15.11 7.34 -14.31
CA THR A 58 16.12 6.74 -13.44
C THR A 58 15.88 7.13 -11.98
N ALA A 59 16.37 6.27 -11.05
CA ALA A 59 16.33 6.58 -9.63
C ALA A 59 17.60 6.04 -8.92
N GLN A 60 18.18 6.86 -8.03
CA GLN A 60 19.35 6.48 -7.24
C GLN A 60 19.38 7.20 -5.90
N GLY A 61 19.64 6.46 -4.84
CA GLY A 61 19.64 7.01 -3.48
C GLY A 61 18.27 7.63 -3.14
N ALA A 62 18.26 8.89 -2.71
CA ALA A 62 17.04 9.62 -2.36
C ALA A 62 16.46 10.45 -3.53
N LYS A 63 16.86 10.18 -4.77
CA LYS A 63 16.44 10.98 -5.93
C LYS A 63 15.95 10.11 -7.07
N PHE A 64 15.04 10.68 -7.86
CA PHE A 64 14.72 10.16 -9.19
C PHE A 64 14.74 11.27 -10.24
N VAL A 65 14.85 10.87 -11.50
CA VAL A 65 14.82 11.74 -12.67
C VAL A 65 13.67 11.28 -13.55
N ASP A 66 12.88 12.22 -14.06
CA ASP A 66 11.79 11.92 -14.98
C ASP A 66 12.27 11.84 -16.44
N LEU A 67 11.39 11.46 -17.37
CA LEU A 67 11.67 11.39 -18.80
C LEU A 67 12.08 12.73 -19.43
N ASP A 68 11.71 13.82 -18.79
CA ASP A 68 12.02 15.19 -19.22
C ASP A 68 13.36 15.69 -18.69
N GLY A 69 14.01 14.92 -17.81
CA GLY A 69 15.32 15.22 -17.21
C GLY A 69 15.23 16.04 -15.92
N ASN A 70 14.05 16.25 -15.38
CA ASN A 70 13.88 16.94 -14.11
C ASN A 70 14.25 16.00 -12.96
N SER A 71 15.02 16.50 -11.98
CA SER A 71 15.44 15.74 -10.80
C SER A 71 14.60 16.10 -9.58
N TYR A 72 14.19 15.09 -8.83
CA TYR A 72 13.34 15.20 -7.64
C TYR A 72 13.98 14.52 -6.44
N ILE A 73 13.70 15.04 -5.25
CA ILE A 73 13.94 14.31 -4.00
C ILE A 73 12.71 13.45 -3.74
N ASP A 74 12.91 12.14 -3.59
CA ASP A 74 11.83 11.19 -3.36
C ASP A 74 11.49 11.08 -1.89
N PHE A 75 10.45 11.78 -1.45
CA PHE A 75 9.87 11.64 -0.12
C PHE A 75 8.83 10.51 -0.01
N CYS A 76 8.43 9.91 -1.14
CA CYS A 76 7.52 8.78 -1.17
C CYS A 76 8.26 7.45 -0.97
N LEU A 77 9.57 7.40 -1.28
CA LEU A 77 10.42 6.20 -1.17
C LEU A 77 9.87 5.00 -1.95
N GLY A 78 9.27 5.27 -3.12
CA GLY A 78 8.62 4.23 -3.91
C GLY A 78 7.50 3.52 -3.14
N ASP A 79 6.70 4.27 -2.40
CA ASP A 79 5.67 3.76 -1.49
C ASP A 79 6.24 2.78 -0.45
N THR A 80 7.31 3.23 0.22
CA THR A 80 8.12 2.50 1.21
C THR A 80 8.98 1.35 0.68
N GLY A 81 8.85 0.96 -0.58
CA GLY A 81 9.69 -0.09 -1.20
C GLY A 81 11.17 0.26 -1.30
N SER A 82 11.51 1.56 -1.31
CA SER A 82 12.88 2.08 -1.44
C SER A 82 13.40 2.75 -0.17
N MET A 83 13.04 2.25 1.01
CA MET A 83 13.48 2.82 2.30
C MET A 83 15.01 2.85 2.48
N THR A 84 15.74 1.97 1.81
CA THR A 84 17.22 1.95 1.79
C THR A 84 17.82 2.80 0.67
N GLY A 85 16.98 3.56 -0.04
CA GLY A 85 17.32 4.30 -1.23
C GLY A 85 17.14 3.48 -2.52
N HIS A 86 16.99 4.19 -3.63
CA HIS A 86 16.92 3.58 -4.96
C HIS A 86 18.27 3.00 -5.38
N SER A 87 18.26 1.88 -6.06
CA SER A 87 19.42 1.23 -6.70
C SER A 87 20.64 1.09 -5.77
N PRO A 88 20.53 0.55 -4.55
CA PRO A 88 21.68 0.36 -3.67
C PRO A 88 22.68 -0.62 -4.32
N ALA A 89 23.92 -0.20 -4.45
CA ALA A 89 24.93 -0.91 -5.24
C ALA A 89 25.12 -2.40 -4.84
N PRO A 90 25.13 -2.80 -3.54
CA PRO A 90 25.21 -4.21 -3.17
C PRO A 90 24.02 -5.03 -3.69
N THR A 91 22.82 -4.48 -3.60
CA THR A 91 21.58 -5.13 -4.07
C THR A 91 21.59 -5.30 -5.58
N VAL A 92 21.93 -4.23 -6.33
CA VAL A 92 22.05 -4.28 -7.80
C VAL A 92 23.02 -5.36 -8.22
N LYS A 93 24.21 -5.42 -7.60
CA LYS A 93 25.23 -6.45 -7.88
C LYS A 93 24.71 -7.86 -7.61
N ALA A 94 24.04 -8.07 -6.49
CA ALA A 94 23.53 -9.40 -6.11
C ALA A 94 22.41 -9.86 -7.07
N ILE A 95 21.49 -8.94 -7.45
CA ILE A 95 20.42 -9.23 -8.40
C ILE A 95 21.00 -9.58 -9.76
N ALA A 96 21.95 -8.79 -10.30
CA ALA A 96 22.57 -9.06 -11.58
C ALA A 96 23.25 -10.45 -11.62
N ALA A 97 24.01 -10.81 -10.59
CA ALA A 97 24.63 -12.11 -10.48
C ALA A 97 23.61 -13.27 -10.38
N GLN A 98 22.48 -13.06 -9.69
CA GLN A 98 21.44 -14.07 -9.59
C GLN A 98 20.67 -14.23 -10.91
N MET A 99 20.46 -13.16 -11.67
CA MET A 99 19.82 -13.24 -12.98
C MET A 99 20.57 -14.14 -13.96
N GLU A 100 21.91 -14.16 -13.92
CA GLU A 100 22.75 -15.07 -14.72
C GLU A 100 22.55 -16.55 -14.35
N ARG A 101 22.08 -16.82 -13.15
CA ARG A 101 21.80 -18.18 -12.61
C ARG A 101 20.34 -18.60 -12.70
N GLY A 102 19.45 -17.68 -13.10
CA GLY A 102 18.01 -17.86 -13.14
C GLY A 102 17.29 -17.36 -11.90
N ILE A 103 16.14 -16.72 -12.13
CA ILE A 103 15.29 -16.11 -11.08
C ILE A 103 13.88 -16.70 -11.00
N THR A 104 13.50 -17.52 -11.99
CA THR A 104 12.18 -18.15 -12.01
C THR A 104 12.36 -19.67 -11.94
N ALA A 105 12.19 -20.21 -10.75
CA ALA A 105 12.29 -21.64 -10.51
C ALA A 105 11.08 -22.11 -9.68
N MET A 106 10.57 -23.29 -10.00
CA MET A 106 9.50 -23.93 -9.21
C MET A 106 10.02 -24.59 -7.93
N LEU A 107 11.32 -24.85 -7.89
CA LEU A 107 11.97 -25.47 -6.73
C LEU A 107 12.54 -24.39 -5.78
N PRO A 108 12.58 -24.68 -4.47
CA PRO A 108 13.12 -23.72 -3.50
C PRO A 108 14.61 -23.51 -3.71
N THR A 109 15.08 -22.31 -3.37
CA THR A 109 16.51 -21.98 -3.28
C THR A 109 16.95 -21.87 -1.82
N GLU A 110 18.26 -21.94 -1.59
CA GLU A 110 18.85 -21.80 -0.27
C GLU A 110 18.58 -20.40 0.36
N ASP A 111 18.41 -19.39 -0.47
CA ASP A 111 18.11 -18.00 -0.05
C ASP A 111 16.85 -17.90 0.83
N ALA A 112 15.83 -18.71 0.55
CA ALA A 112 14.61 -18.72 1.35
C ALA A 112 14.89 -19.11 2.81
N ALA A 113 15.73 -20.10 3.03
CA ALA A 113 16.12 -20.53 4.37
C ALA A 113 17.00 -19.49 5.08
N ILE A 114 17.93 -18.86 4.37
CA ILE A 114 18.80 -17.79 4.89
C ILE A 114 17.95 -16.60 5.34
N VAL A 115 17.04 -16.14 4.49
CA VAL A 115 16.15 -15.01 4.80
C VAL A 115 15.21 -15.36 5.96
N SER A 116 14.63 -16.57 5.98
CA SER A 116 13.77 -17.01 7.09
C SER A 116 14.48 -17.00 8.44
N LYS A 117 15.74 -17.42 8.48
CA LYS A 117 16.56 -17.39 9.70
C LYS A 117 16.79 -15.96 10.20
N GLU A 118 17.09 -15.03 9.31
CA GLU A 118 17.28 -13.63 9.65
C GLU A 118 15.96 -12.99 10.16
N LEU A 119 14.85 -13.28 9.52
CA LEU A 119 13.53 -12.80 9.94
C LEU A 119 13.14 -13.37 11.32
N ALA A 120 13.43 -14.66 11.55
CA ALA A 120 13.17 -15.29 12.85
C ALA A 120 13.96 -14.62 13.98
N GLN A 121 15.21 -14.25 13.75
CA GLN A 121 16.03 -13.52 14.73
C GLN A 121 15.49 -12.10 14.99
N ARG A 122 15.05 -11.39 13.96
CA ARG A 122 14.56 -10.00 14.08
C ARG A 122 13.20 -9.88 14.75
N PHE A 123 12.31 -10.80 14.41
CA PHE A 123 10.88 -10.69 14.82
C PHE A 123 10.47 -11.70 15.90
N GLY A 124 11.36 -12.62 16.29
CA GLY A 124 11.04 -13.59 17.32
C GLY A 124 10.03 -14.67 16.92
N LEU A 125 9.69 -14.78 15.63
CA LEU A 125 8.77 -15.77 15.09
C LEU A 125 9.56 -16.89 14.42
N PRO A 126 9.40 -18.17 14.80
CA PRO A 126 10.29 -19.24 14.38
C PRO A 126 10.10 -19.72 12.94
N LEU A 127 8.92 -19.50 12.33
CA LEU A 127 8.56 -20.04 11.02
C LEU A 127 8.04 -18.93 10.11
N TRP A 128 8.46 -18.99 8.84
CA TRP A 128 8.14 -17.98 7.83
C TRP A 128 7.67 -18.62 6.54
N GLN A 129 6.69 -18.01 5.90
CA GLN A 129 6.20 -18.31 4.57
C GLN A 129 6.29 -17.05 3.71
N PHE A 130 6.62 -17.23 2.44
CA PHE A 130 6.75 -16.11 1.51
C PHE A 130 5.59 -16.09 0.52
N THR A 131 5.16 -14.88 0.17
CA THR A 131 4.15 -14.61 -0.83
C THR A 131 4.65 -13.54 -1.79
N VAL A 132 3.96 -13.36 -2.93
CA VAL A 132 4.38 -12.38 -3.94
C VAL A 132 3.97 -10.94 -3.60
N SER A 133 3.08 -10.76 -2.62
CA SER A 133 2.61 -9.44 -2.20
C SER A 133 2.09 -9.47 -0.76
N ALA A 134 2.01 -8.29 -0.11
CA ALA A 134 1.34 -8.14 1.17
C ALA A 134 -0.15 -8.52 1.12
N THR A 135 -0.82 -8.28 -0.01
CA THR A 135 -2.19 -8.74 -0.24
C THR A 135 -2.30 -10.26 -0.07
N ASP A 136 -1.41 -11.02 -0.70
CA ASP A 136 -1.41 -12.48 -0.58
C ASP A 136 -1.09 -12.93 0.85
N ALA A 137 -0.11 -12.31 1.51
CA ALA A 137 0.23 -12.62 2.89
C ALA A 137 -0.98 -12.44 3.81
N ASN A 138 -1.67 -11.30 3.71
CA ASN A 138 -2.85 -11.00 4.50
C ASN A 138 -4.01 -11.96 4.20
N ARG A 139 -4.24 -12.32 2.94
CA ARG A 139 -5.27 -13.31 2.56
C ARG A 139 -4.98 -14.69 3.16
N HIS A 140 -3.74 -15.14 3.11
CA HIS A 140 -3.34 -16.40 3.74
C HIS A 140 -3.48 -16.34 5.27
N ALA A 141 -3.03 -15.27 5.91
CA ALA A 141 -3.15 -15.08 7.35
C ALA A 141 -4.62 -15.15 7.81
N ILE A 142 -5.51 -14.43 7.13
CA ILE A 142 -6.96 -14.46 7.43
C ILE A 142 -7.52 -15.88 7.30
N ARG A 143 -7.19 -16.61 6.23
CA ARG A 143 -7.63 -18.00 6.03
C ARG A 143 -7.14 -18.92 7.15
N TYR A 144 -5.88 -18.81 7.55
CA TYR A 144 -5.35 -19.61 8.66
C TYR A 144 -6.02 -19.27 9.99
N CYS A 145 -6.23 -17.99 10.28
CA CYS A 145 -6.94 -17.58 11.49
C CYS A 145 -8.36 -18.09 11.52
N ARG A 146 -9.10 -18.03 10.40
CA ARG A 146 -10.45 -18.60 10.30
C ARG A 146 -10.45 -20.12 10.47
N MET A 147 -9.50 -20.82 9.87
CA MET A 147 -9.38 -22.27 10.01
C MET A 147 -9.10 -22.69 11.46
N ILE A 148 -8.18 -22.02 12.12
CA ILE A 148 -7.75 -22.35 13.49
C ILE A 148 -8.86 -22.03 14.52
N THR A 149 -9.53 -20.91 14.33
CA THR A 149 -10.53 -20.41 15.31
C THR A 149 -11.95 -20.92 15.04
N GLY A 150 -12.25 -21.35 13.83
CA GLY A 150 -13.62 -21.65 13.38
C GLY A 150 -14.53 -20.43 13.28
N LYS A 151 -13.96 -19.22 13.34
CA LYS A 151 -14.68 -17.94 13.32
C LYS A 151 -14.57 -17.27 11.97
N SER A 152 -15.52 -16.41 11.62
CA SER A 152 -15.62 -15.84 10.27
C SER A 152 -15.14 -14.41 10.14
N LYS A 153 -15.29 -13.57 11.17
CA LYS A 153 -15.04 -12.14 11.09
C LYS A 153 -13.59 -11.77 11.36
N VAL A 154 -13.16 -10.70 10.70
CA VAL A 154 -11.88 -10.02 10.96
C VAL A 154 -12.18 -8.61 11.47
N ILE A 155 -11.50 -8.18 12.53
CA ILE A 155 -11.49 -6.77 12.91
C ILE A 155 -10.42 -6.06 12.09
N VAL A 156 -10.79 -4.92 11.50
CA VAL A 156 -9.85 -3.98 10.86
C VAL A 156 -10.05 -2.58 11.43
N ILE A 157 -9.02 -1.76 11.30
CA ILE A 157 -9.07 -0.37 11.75
C ILE A 157 -9.70 0.49 10.66
N ASP A 158 -10.52 1.46 11.05
CA ASP A 158 -11.09 2.42 10.11
C ASP A 158 -9.99 3.12 9.30
N ARG A 159 -10.16 3.21 7.96
CA ARG A 159 -9.19 3.78 7.02
C ARG A 159 -7.83 3.10 6.95
N CYS A 160 -7.67 1.89 7.48
CA CYS A 160 -6.44 1.10 7.34
C CYS A 160 -6.15 0.77 5.86
N TYR A 161 -4.91 0.34 5.58
CA TYR A 161 -4.54 -0.20 4.28
C TYR A 161 -3.75 -1.50 4.43
N HIS A 162 -4.26 -2.57 3.83
CA HIS A 162 -3.66 -3.91 3.91
C HIS A 162 -3.59 -4.59 2.53
N GLY A 163 -3.42 -3.81 1.48
CA GLY A 163 -3.49 -4.32 0.10
C GLY A 163 -4.93 -4.53 -0.38
N SER A 164 -5.11 -5.26 -1.46
CA SER A 164 -6.42 -5.51 -2.09
C SER A 164 -7.10 -6.75 -1.49
N VAL A 165 -7.27 -6.76 -0.17
CA VAL A 165 -8.01 -7.80 0.56
C VAL A 165 -9.43 -7.31 0.79
N ASP A 166 -10.43 -8.07 0.34
CA ASP A 166 -11.84 -7.65 0.38
C ASP A 166 -12.29 -7.21 1.77
N GLU A 167 -11.95 -7.99 2.79
CA GLU A 167 -12.28 -7.72 4.19
C GLU A 167 -11.75 -6.38 4.69
N THR A 168 -10.71 -5.84 4.08
CA THR A 168 -10.06 -4.59 4.53
C THR A 168 -10.56 -3.33 3.82
N PHE A 169 -11.39 -3.50 2.79
CA PHE A 169 -12.05 -2.38 2.10
C PHE A 169 -13.34 -1.92 2.79
N ALA A 170 -13.33 -1.98 4.10
CA ALA A 170 -14.42 -1.54 4.96
C ALA A 170 -14.07 -0.24 5.68
N THR A 171 -15.08 0.52 6.06
CA THR A 171 -14.99 1.76 6.83
C THR A 171 -16.22 1.86 7.74
N LEU A 172 -16.22 2.84 8.66
CA LEU A 172 -17.40 3.20 9.42
C LEU A 172 -18.23 4.26 8.66
N ASP A 173 -19.55 4.11 8.69
CA ASP A 173 -20.48 5.18 8.29
C ASP A 173 -20.68 6.20 9.44
N GLU A 174 -21.48 7.22 9.21
CA GLU A 174 -21.79 8.28 10.19
C GLU A 174 -22.49 7.74 11.46
N THR A 175 -23.07 6.54 11.40
CA THR A 175 -23.76 5.89 12.49
C THR A 175 -22.90 4.83 13.19
N GLY A 176 -21.64 4.62 12.75
CA GLY A 176 -20.71 3.66 13.29
C GLY A 176 -20.89 2.23 12.78
N ASN A 177 -21.63 2.02 11.69
CA ASN A 177 -21.76 0.71 11.08
C ASN A 177 -20.62 0.41 10.11
N THR A 178 -20.24 -0.86 9.99
CA THR A 178 -19.30 -1.35 8.99
C THR A 178 -19.94 -1.32 7.60
N VAL A 179 -19.38 -0.52 6.70
CA VAL A 179 -19.83 -0.38 5.31
C VAL A 179 -18.66 -0.52 4.33
N ALA A 180 -18.95 -0.65 3.04
CA ALA A 180 -17.94 -0.64 2.01
C ALA A 180 -17.26 0.73 1.93
N ARG A 181 -15.93 0.73 1.86
CA ARG A 181 -15.13 1.94 1.62
C ARG A 181 -15.39 2.47 0.22
N GLU A 182 -15.31 3.77 0.04
CA GLU A 182 -15.42 4.39 -1.28
C GLU A 182 -14.41 3.79 -2.27
N GLY A 183 -14.89 3.43 -3.46
CA GLY A 183 -14.09 2.76 -4.49
C GLY A 183 -13.97 1.25 -4.31
N ASN A 184 -14.54 0.65 -3.27
CA ASN A 184 -14.71 -0.79 -3.20
C ASN A 184 -15.84 -1.23 -4.13
N ILE A 185 -15.47 -1.95 -5.18
CA ILE A 185 -16.41 -2.48 -6.19
C ILE A 185 -16.35 -4.01 -6.18
N GLY A 186 -17.53 -4.64 -6.36
CA GLY A 186 -17.61 -6.09 -6.56
C GLY A 186 -17.34 -6.94 -5.32
N ALA A 187 -17.55 -6.43 -4.12
CA ALA A 187 -17.50 -7.25 -2.92
C ALA A 187 -18.49 -8.42 -3.03
N PRO A 188 -18.07 -9.68 -2.81
CA PRO A 188 -18.91 -10.85 -3.01
C PRO A 188 -20.05 -10.97 -1.99
N VAL A 189 -19.89 -10.34 -0.83
CA VAL A 189 -20.87 -10.30 0.26
C VAL A 189 -20.86 -8.92 0.90
N SER A 190 -21.87 -8.61 1.72
CA SER A 190 -21.81 -7.42 2.56
C SER A 190 -20.60 -7.48 3.48
N LEU A 191 -19.80 -6.42 3.55
CA LEU A 191 -18.59 -6.43 4.37
C LEU A 191 -18.89 -6.58 5.86
N SER A 192 -20.06 -6.18 6.32
CA SER A 192 -20.51 -6.43 7.69
C SER A 192 -20.64 -7.91 8.05
N GLU A 193 -20.70 -8.81 7.05
CA GLU A 193 -20.73 -10.26 7.29
C GLU A 193 -19.35 -10.85 7.61
N THR A 194 -18.30 -10.30 7.01
CA THR A 194 -16.92 -10.80 7.11
C THR A 194 -16.00 -9.92 7.93
N THR A 195 -16.41 -8.68 8.20
CA THR A 195 -15.54 -7.65 8.80
C THR A 195 -16.28 -6.87 9.87
N ARG A 196 -15.53 -6.44 10.84
CA ARG A 196 -15.96 -5.44 11.84
C ARG A 196 -14.91 -4.33 11.87
N VAL A 197 -15.33 -3.09 11.67
CA VAL A 197 -14.44 -1.93 11.68
C VAL A 197 -14.47 -1.29 13.05
N VAL A 198 -13.30 -0.90 13.55
CA VAL A 198 -13.15 -0.11 14.79
C VAL A 198 -12.21 1.07 14.53
N GLU A 199 -12.36 2.14 15.30
CA GLU A 199 -11.46 3.29 15.23
C GLU A 199 -10.10 2.94 15.87
N PHE A 200 -9.03 3.52 15.31
CA PHE A 200 -7.69 3.44 15.90
C PHE A 200 -7.65 4.17 17.25
N ASN A 201 -6.91 3.65 18.21
CA ASN A 201 -6.84 4.18 19.59
C ASN A 201 -8.15 4.12 20.38
N ASN A 202 -9.14 3.36 19.95
CA ASN A 202 -10.40 3.17 20.66
C ASN A 202 -10.47 1.76 21.30
N LEU A 203 -9.87 1.59 22.48
CA LEU A 203 -9.89 0.32 23.22
C LEU A 203 -11.30 -0.14 23.56
N ALA A 204 -12.19 0.79 23.93
CA ALA A 204 -13.57 0.44 24.29
C ALA A 204 -14.33 -0.15 23.08
N ALA A 205 -14.14 0.41 21.87
CA ALA A 205 -14.69 -0.14 20.64
C ALA A 205 -14.10 -1.52 20.32
N MET A 206 -12.77 -1.68 20.49
CA MET A 206 -12.09 -2.94 20.29
C MET A 206 -12.61 -4.02 21.24
N GLU A 207 -12.71 -3.74 22.52
CA GLU A 207 -13.29 -4.66 23.52
C GLU A 207 -14.74 -5.03 23.20
N SER A 208 -15.55 -4.04 22.81
CA SER A 208 -16.93 -4.28 22.41
C SER A 208 -17.00 -5.19 21.18
N ALA A 209 -16.16 -4.94 20.18
CA ALA A 209 -16.09 -5.76 18.97
C ALA A 209 -15.72 -7.22 19.26
N LEU A 210 -14.86 -7.48 20.24
CA LEU A 210 -14.41 -8.82 20.62
C LEU A 210 -15.44 -9.61 21.43
N LYS A 211 -16.36 -8.95 22.14
CA LYS A 211 -17.40 -9.60 22.97
C LYS A 211 -18.34 -10.53 22.18
N HIS A 212 -18.46 -10.31 20.87
CA HIS A 212 -19.31 -11.16 20.01
C HIS A 212 -18.77 -12.57 19.78
N SER A 213 -17.53 -12.85 20.16
CA SER A 213 -16.88 -14.19 20.04
C SER A 213 -16.83 -14.77 18.63
N ASP A 214 -17.05 -13.97 17.57
CA ASP A 214 -17.08 -14.36 16.15
C ASP A 214 -15.84 -13.90 15.37
N VAL A 215 -14.86 -13.31 16.07
CA VAL A 215 -13.65 -12.72 15.48
C VAL A 215 -12.54 -13.75 15.37
N ALA A 216 -12.06 -13.98 14.14
CA ALA A 216 -10.93 -14.86 13.84
C ALA A 216 -9.58 -14.17 14.02
N ALA A 217 -9.50 -12.89 13.67
CA ALA A 217 -8.25 -12.11 13.72
C ALA A 217 -8.54 -10.62 13.86
N ILE A 218 -7.53 -9.91 14.38
CA ILE A 218 -7.41 -8.45 14.26
C ILE A 218 -6.28 -8.19 13.26
N LEU A 219 -6.56 -7.42 12.22
CA LEU A 219 -5.57 -6.98 11.25
C LEU A 219 -5.44 -5.46 11.33
N MET A 220 -4.25 -4.99 11.72
CA MET A 220 -4.00 -3.57 11.96
C MET A 220 -2.56 -3.17 11.63
N GLU A 221 -2.36 -1.91 11.30
CA GLU A 221 -1.04 -1.30 11.26
C GLU A 221 -0.60 -0.93 12.68
N PRO A 222 0.67 -1.09 13.05
CA PRO A 222 1.17 -0.64 14.36
C PRO A 222 1.21 0.89 14.50
N ALA A 223 1.24 1.59 13.37
CA ALA A 223 0.99 3.02 13.20
C ALA A 223 0.29 3.19 11.87
N MET A 224 -0.79 3.97 11.81
CA MET A 224 -1.52 4.17 10.55
C MET A 224 -0.74 5.10 9.63
N THR A 225 -0.19 4.56 8.55
CA THR A 225 0.69 5.32 7.64
C THR A 225 -0.01 5.81 6.38
N ASN A 226 -1.16 5.24 6.03
CA ASN A 226 -1.88 5.56 4.80
C ASN A 226 -2.75 6.84 4.89
N VAL A 227 -2.98 7.36 6.09
CA VAL A 227 -3.83 8.55 6.35
C VAL A 227 -3.10 9.66 7.10
N GLY A 228 -1.82 9.81 6.86
CA GLY A 228 -0.89 10.54 7.70
C GLY A 228 -0.29 9.57 8.72
N ILE A 229 0.61 10.01 9.57
CA ILE A 229 1.18 9.11 10.58
C ILE A 229 0.40 9.27 11.88
N VAL A 230 -0.50 8.30 12.16
CA VAL A 230 -1.22 8.24 13.44
C VAL A 230 -0.56 7.19 14.31
N LEU A 231 0.06 7.64 15.40
CA LEU A 231 0.75 6.76 16.35
C LEU A 231 -0.24 6.12 17.34
N PRO A 232 0.05 4.90 17.82
CA PRO A 232 -0.74 4.29 18.88
C PRO A 232 -0.58 5.06 20.20
N GLU A 233 -1.65 5.18 20.94
CA GLU A 233 -1.60 5.66 22.32
C GLU A 233 -0.93 4.62 23.22
N SER A 234 -0.45 5.07 24.38
CA SER A 234 0.22 4.18 25.33
C SER A 234 -0.70 3.05 25.80
N GLY A 235 -0.26 1.81 25.58
CA GLY A 235 -1.01 0.61 25.96
C GLY A 235 -2.09 0.18 24.97
N TYR A 236 -2.18 0.80 23.78
CA TYR A 236 -3.14 0.39 22.75
C TYR A 236 -2.71 -0.91 22.06
N LEU A 237 -1.42 -1.06 21.71
CA LEU A 237 -0.85 -2.29 21.15
C LEU A 237 -0.47 -3.25 22.26
#